data_a974b679982be88e7473c7854c295515
#
_entry.id   a974b679982be88e7473c7854c295515
#
_cell.length_a   1.000
_cell.length_b   1.000
_cell.length_c   1.000
_cell.angle_alpha   90.00
_cell.angle_beta   90.00
_cell.angle_gamma   90.00
#
_symmetry.space_group_name_H-M   'P 1'
#
loop_
_entity.id
_entity.type
_entity.pdbx_description
1 polymer ?
#
loop_
_entity_poly.entity_id
_entity_poly.type
_entity_poly.pdbx_seq_one_letter_code
_entity_poly.pdbx_strand_id
1 'polypeptide(L)'
;MIDIKIHGETPTSYTASDLPRHARALALSGFKVFPLRPGDKRPLITKWQEQATNRLDQVLNWWSVTPNANIGIATGDGLTVIDIDTKDHNGGNGADGAKSLEEIELIYGDLNPTLTVQTWSGGKHLYYKTDAPQSNKVALWPGIDIRGDGGYIVAPGSIIQGRPYRIIGNIFKVEPGNDAVKELLKEESTYINGSEPPPGTSDKLIPQGQRTDYLIKQCGTLCDGTRSKETIKQLIAVINNTILPCFRLS
;
A
#
# COMPACT_ATOMS: atom_id res chain seq x y z
N MET A 1 5.21 5.80 21.33
CA MET A 1 4.48 5.34 20.12
C MET A 1 3.48 6.42 19.76
N ILE A 2 3.59 7.04 18.59
CA ILE A 2 2.72 8.16 18.18
C ILE A 2 1.35 7.57 17.83
N ASP A 3 0.29 8.05 18.47
CA ASP A 3 -1.08 7.64 18.15
C ASP A 3 -1.62 8.51 17.01
N ILE A 4 -1.44 8.04 15.76
CA ILE A 4 -1.86 8.75 14.57
C ILE A 4 -3.36 8.50 14.37
N LYS A 5 -4.16 9.52 14.64
CA LYS A 5 -5.61 9.52 14.44
C LYS A 5 -6.02 10.78 13.70
N ILE A 6 -6.72 10.62 12.60
CA ILE A 6 -7.32 11.78 11.92
C ILE A 6 -8.50 12.26 12.73
N HIS A 7 -8.39 13.50 13.24
CA HIS A 7 -9.43 14.16 14.01
C HIS A 7 -10.39 14.88 13.06
N GLY A 8 -11.67 14.60 13.17
CA GLY A 8 -12.74 15.26 12.42
C GLY A 8 -13.57 14.28 11.59
N GLU A 9 -14.64 14.79 11.05
CA GLU A 9 -15.47 14.07 10.08
C GLU A 9 -14.73 13.93 8.74
N THR A 10 -15.09 12.90 7.98
CA THR A 10 -14.63 12.77 6.59
C THR A 10 -14.92 14.08 5.86
N PRO A 11 -13.94 14.69 5.18
CA PRO A 11 -14.19 15.93 4.46
C PRO A 11 -15.36 15.77 3.51
N THR A 12 -16.35 16.64 3.61
CA THR A 12 -17.52 16.65 2.72
C THR A 12 -17.20 17.23 1.33
N SER A 13 -16.07 17.95 1.22
CA SER A 13 -15.57 18.50 -0.03
C SER A 13 -14.06 18.28 -0.17
N TYR A 14 -13.63 18.09 -1.41
CA TYR A 14 -12.24 17.93 -1.81
C TYR A 14 -11.96 18.89 -2.95
N THR A 15 -11.62 20.13 -2.61
CA THR A 15 -11.26 21.16 -3.58
C THR A 15 -9.83 21.64 -3.33
N ALA A 16 -9.23 22.28 -4.33
CA ALA A 16 -7.88 22.83 -4.18
C ALA A 16 -7.78 23.89 -3.06
N SER A 17 -8.87 24.59 -2.77
CA SER A 17 -8.95 25.56 -1.66
C SER A 17 -8.94 24.90 -0.27
N ASP A 18 -9.22 23.59 -0.17
CA ASP A 18 -9.20 22.84 1.09
C ASP A 18 -7.81 22.31 1.45
N LEU A 19 -6.86 22.30 0.51
CA LEU A 19 -5.53 21.70 0.70
C LEU A 19 -4.77 22.24 1.92
N PRO A 20 -4.74 23.57 2.19
CA PRO A 20 -4.10 24.09 3.41
C PRO A 20 -4.71 23.53 4.69
N ARG A 21 -6.05 23.42 4.73
CA ARG A 21 -6.79 22.83 5.86
C ARG A 21 -6.48 21.36 6.04
N HIS A 22 -6.43 20.59 4.95
CA HIS A 22 -6.06 19.17 4.99
C HIS A 22 -4.62 18.96 5.45
N ALA A 23 -3.67 19.73 4.93
CA ALA A 23 -2.27 19.65 5.35
C ALA A 23 -2.10 19.94 6.85
N ARG A 24 -2.77 20.98 7.33
CA ARG A 24 -2.81 21.32 8.77
C ARG A 24 -3.41 20.18 9.61
N ALA A 25 -4.54 19.62 9.19
CA ALA A 25 -5.20 18.53 9.91
C ALA A 25 -4.33 17.26 9.99
N LEU A 26 -3.66 16.90 8.89
CA LEU A 26 -2.74 15.76 8.85
C LEU A 26 -1.53 15.99 9.77
N ALA A 27 -0.94 17.18 9.76
CA ALA A 27 0.17 17.52 10.66
C ALA A 27 -0.26 17.46 12.14
N LEU A 28 -1.45 17.98 12.49
CA LEU A 28 -2.02 17.87 13.84
C LEU A 28 -2.29 16.42 14.25
N SER A 29 -2.58 15.56 13.28
CA SER A 29 -2.74 14.10 13.52
C SER A 29 -1.41 13.37 13.66
N GLY A 30 -0.27 14.06 13.57
CA GLY A 30 1.06 13.50 13.77
C GLY A 30 1.80 13.06 12.50
N PHE A 31 1.17 13.18 11.33
CA PHE A 31 1.86 12.85 10.08
C PHE A 31 2.93 13.87 9.72
N LYS A 32 4.10 13.41 9.29
CA LYS A 32 5.13 14.26 8.70
C LYS A 32 4.73 14.57 7.25
N VAL A 33 4.28 15.81 7.01
CA VAL A 33 3.82 16.25 5.69
C VAL A 33 4.84 17.13 4.98
N PHE A 34 4.72 17.24 3.67
CA PHE A 34 5.48 18.18 2.83
C PHE A 34 4.70 18.48 1.54
N PRO A 35 4.96 19.62 0.87
CA PRO A 35 4.22 20.01 -0.32
C PRO A 35 4.68 19.22 -1.56
N LEU A 36 3.70 18.74 -2.32
CA LEU A 36 3.86 18.22 -3.67
C LEU A 36 3.44 19.30 -4.68
N ARG A 37 3.89 19.17 -5.92
CA ARG A 37 3.49 20.09 -6.99
C ARG A 37 1.98 20.07 -7.19
N PRO A 38 1.36 21.22 -7.50
CA PRO A 38 -0.07 21.28 -7.80
C PRO A 38 -0.47 20.30 -8.91
N GLY A 39 -1.49 19.49 -8.67
CA GLY A 39 -1.99 18.51 -9.62
C GLY A 39 -1.04 17.34 -9.93
N ASP A 40 0.08 17.20 -9.21
CA ASP A 40 1.15 16.24 -9.44
C ASP A 40 1.45 15.46 -8.15
N LYS A 41 2.14 14.34 -8.29
CA LYS A 41 2.63 13.50 -7.18
C LYS A 41 4.05 13.87 -6.74
N ARG A 42 4.80 14.60 -7.58
CA ARG A 42 6.23 14.91 -7.35
C ARG A 42 6.41 15.98 -6.25
N PRO A 43 7.46 15.85 -5.42
CA PRO A 43 7.79 16.87 -4.42
C PRO A 43 7.96 18.25 -5.03
N LEU A 44 7.46 19.29 -4.35
CA LEU A 44 7.65 20.69 -4.70
C LEU A 44 8.97 21.23 -4.14
N ILE A 45 9.43 20.66 -3.02
CA ILE A 45 10.66 21.05 -2.33
C ILE A 45 11.77 20.02 -2.57
N THR A 46 13.03 20.48 -2.55
CA THR A 46 14.21 19.60 -2.56
C THR A 46 14.41 19.00 -1.18
N LYS A 47 15.12 17.85 -1.10
CA LYS A 47 15.43 17.19 0.19
C LYS A 47 14.19 17.03 1.10
N TRP A 48 13.08 16.67 0.50
CA TRP A 48 11.81 16.52 1.22
C TRP A 48 11.92 15.51 2.38
N GLN A 49 12.79 14.49 2.28
CA GLN A 49 13.02 13.51 3.34
C GLN A 49 13.51 14.14 4.64
N GLU A 50 14.37 15.16 4.53
CA GLU A 50 14.91 15.90 5.67
C GLU A 50 13.93 16.96 6.20
N GLN A 51 13.05 17.46 5.33
CA GLN A 51 12.17 18.59 5.61
C GLN A 51 10.76 18.19 6.03
N ALA A 52 10.29 16.98 5.66
CA ALA A 52 8.96 16.51 6.02
C ALA A 52 8.73 16.63 7.53
N THR A 53 7.64 17.27 7.94
CA THR A 53 7.41 17.66 9.33
C THR A 53 5.93 17.72 9.70
N ASN A 54 5.64 17.61 10.98
CA ASN A 54 4.34 17.91 11.58
C ASN A 54 4.32 19.25 12.35
N ARG A 55 5.39 20.04 12.25
CA ARG A 55 5.45 21.38 12.85
C ARG A 55 4.55 22.34 12.11
N LEU A 56 3.53 22.85 12.80
CA LEU A 56 2.49 23.66 12.20
C LEU A 56 2.99 24.98 11.60
N ASP A 57 3.99 25.61 12.22
CA ASP A 57 4.61 26.82 11.71
C ASP A 57 5.15 26.63 10.29
N GLN A 58 5.90 25.56 10.08
CA GLN A 58 6.46 25.21 8.78
C GLN A 58 5.37 24.80 7.77
N VAL A 59 4.41 23.96 8.20
CA VAL A 59 3.31 23.50 7.37
C VAL A 59 2.47 24.70 6.89
N LEU A 60 2.07 25.59 7.78
CA LEU A 60 1.30 26.79 7.43
C LEU A 60 2.08 27.72 6.49
N ASN A 61 3.39 27.84 6.69
CA ASN A 61 4.24 28.62 5.79
C ASN A 61 4.24 28.08 4.36
N TRP A 62 4.39 26.77 4.17
CA TRP A 62 4.38 26.16 2.81
C TRP A 62 3.07 26.41 2.09
N TRP A 63 1.93 26.19 2.75
CA TRP A 63 0.63 26.37 2.12
C TRP A 63 0.17 27.82 2.05
N SER A 64 0.80 28.76 2.77
CA SER A 64 0.60 30.20 2.54
C SER A 64 1.26 30.67 1.23
N VAL A 65 2.41 30.06 0.87
CA VAL A 65 3.14 30.37 -0.37
C VAL A 65 2.52 29.65 -1.59
N THR A 66 2.12 28.38 -1.42
CA THR A 66 1.54 27.58 -2.51
C THR A 66 0.24 26.90 -2.03
N PRO A 67 -0.88 27.63 -1.97
CA PRO A 67 -2.13 27.14 -1.39
C PRO A 67 -2.72 25.92 -2.10
N ASN A 68 -2.42 25.73 -3.38
CA ASN A 68 -2.88 24.63 -4.22
C ASN A 68 -1.86 23.45 -4.32
N ALA A 69 -0.80 23.46 -3.50
CA ALA A 69 0.12 22.34 -3.43
C ALA A 69 -0.59 21.09 -2.92
N ASN A 70 -0.39 19.95 -3.59
CA ASN A 70 -0.78 18.66 -3.07
C ASN A 70 0.06 18.28 -1.84
N ILE A 71 -0.36 17.27 -1.12
CA ILE A 71 0.22 16.91 0.17
C ILE A 71 0.90 15.56 0.05
N GLY A 72 2.19 15.49 0.39
CA GLY A 72 2.91 14.26 0.62
C GLY A 72 2.93 13.91 2.11
N ILE A 73 2.83 12.65 2.45
CA ILE A 73 3.13 12.10 3.78
C ILE A 73 4.39 11.27 3.67
N ALA A 74 5.42 11.62 4.43
CA ALA A 74 6.61 10.79 4.57
C ALA A 74 6.27 9.50 5.30
N THR A 75 6.72 8.37 4.76
CA THR A 75 6.60 7.05 5.38
C THR A 75 7.91 6.66 6.09
N GLY A 76 7.86 5.64 6.93
CA GLY A 76 8.93 5.29 7.86
C GLY A 76 8.66 5.81 9.26
N ASP A 77 9.63 5.72 10.15
CA ASP A 77 9.50 6.07 11.57
C ASP A 77 8.28 5.37 12.24
N GLY A 78 8.02 4.13 11.87
CA GLY A 78 6.89 3.34 12.37
C GLY A 78 5.58 3.52 11.58
N LEU A 79 5.58 4.25 10.46
CA LEU A 79 4.49 4.32 9.49
C LEU A 79 4.86 3.56 8.22
N THR A 80 4.11 2.52 7.91
CA THR A 80 4.22 1.78 6.66
C THR A 80 2.89 1.82 5.92
N VAL A 81 2.95 1.99 4.61
CA VAL A 81 1.76 1.99 3.76
C VAL A 81 1.86 0.89 2.72
N ILE A 82 0.82 0.06 2.64
CA ILE A 82 0.62 -0.87 1.54
C ILE A 82 -0.16 -0.11 0.47
N ASP A 83 0.49 0.08 -0.68
CA ASP A 83 -0.05 0.78 -1.84
C ASP A 83 -0.56 -0.25 -2.84
N ILE A 84 -1.87 -0.24 -3.07
CA ILE A 84 -2.60 -1.21 -3.91
C ILE A 84 -3.05 -0.48 -5.16
N ASP A 85 -2.40 -0.76 -6.28
CA ASP A 85 -2.74 -0.18 -7.57
C ASP A 85 -3.90 -0.91 -8.25
N THR A 86 -4.65 -0.16 -9.05
CA THR A 86 -5.68 -0.75 -9.93
C THR A 86 -5.09 -1.13 -11.28
N LYS A 87 -5.74 -2.06 -11.95
CA LYS A 87 -5.41 -2.52 -13.31
C LYS A 87 -5.32 -1.39 -14.35
N ASP A 88 -6.13 -0.34 -14.15
CA ASP A 88 -6.22 0.81 -15.06
C ASP A 88 -5.27 1.96 -14.67
N HIS A 89 -4.35 1.73 -13.73
CA HIS A 89 -3.37 2.74 -13.33
C HIS A 89 -2.44 3.08 -14.49
N ASN A 90 -2.39 4.37 -14.90
CA ASN A 90 -1.47 4.86 -15.94
C ASN A 90 -0.02 4.66 -15.50
N GLY A 91 0.65 3.67 -16.08
CA GLY A 91 2.02 3.27 -15.76
C GLY A 91 2.12 1.92 -15.04
N GLY A 92 1.00 1.34 -14.60
CA GLY A 92 0.95 -0.07 -14.22
C GLY A 92 0.94 -0.95 -15.46
N ASN A 93 1.71 -1.99 -15.47
CA ASN A 93 1.79 -3.03 -16.53
C ASN A 93 0.52 -3.90 -16.58
N GLY A 94 -0.67 -3.35 -16.27
CA GLY A 94 -1.92 -4.09 -16.20
C GLY A 94 -2.04 -5.00 -14.97
N ALA A 95 -1.17 -4.80 -13.97
CA ALA A 95 -1.19 -5.54 -12.72
C ALA A 95 -2.43 -5.15 -11.89
N ASP A 96 -3.14 -6.16 -11.39
CA ASP A 96 -4.35 -6.00 -10.60
C ASP A 96 -4.02 -6.20 -9.11
N GLY A 97 -3.75 -5.10 -8.41
CA GLY A 97 -3.42 -5.14 -6.99
C GLY A 97 -4.57 -5.67 -6.11
N ALA A 98 -5.83 -5.50 -6.54
CA ALA A 98 -6.95 -6.07 -5.80
C ALA A 98 -6.91 -7.60 -5.82
N LYS A 99 -6.61 -8.19 -6.98
CA LYS A 99 -6.43 -9.63 -7.10
C LYS A 99 -5.23 -10.13 -6.30
N SER A 100 -4.12 -9.40 -6.34
CA SER A 100 -2.94 -9.74 -5.53
C SER A 100 -3.24 -9.66 -4.04
N LEU A 101 -4.07 -8.70 -3.60
CA LEU A 101 -4.50 -8.62 -2.20
C LEU A 101 -5.31 -9.86 -1.79
N GLU A 102 -6.26 -10.31 -2.62
CA GLU A 102 -7.01 -11.54 -2.37
C GLU A 102 -6.08 -12.76 -2.23
N GLU A 103 -5.06 -12.87 -3.11
CA GLU A 103 -4.06 -13.95 -3.05
C GLU A 103 -3.20 -13.85 -1.76
N ILE A 104 -2.81 -12.63 -1.35
CA ILE A 104 -2.07 -12.38 -0.10
C ILE A 104 -2.90 -12.79 1.11
N GLU A 105 -4.18 -12.39 1.16
CA GLU A 105 -5.08 -12.74 2.27
C GLU A 105 -5.38 -14.23 2.35
N LEU A 106 -5.38 -14.94 1.23
CA LEU A 106 -5.48 -16.40 1.22
C LEU A 106 -4.23 -17.08 1.80
N ILE A 107 -3.05 -16.49 1.62
CA ILE A 107 -1.77 -17.09 2.07
C ILE A 107 -1.50 -16.75 3.54
N TYR A 108 -1.67 -15.48 3.93
CA TYR A 108 -1.27 -14.97 5.24
C TYR A 108 -2.44 -14.74 6.21
N GLY A 109 -3.69 -14.82 5.71
CA GLY A 109 -4.90 -14.40 6.42
C GLY A 109 -5.25 -12.95 6.13
N ASP A 110 -6.46 -12.56 6.56
CA ASP A 110 -7.00 -11.21 6.32
C ASP A 110 -6.11 -10.13 6.94
N LEU A 111 -5.83 -9.08 6.18
CA LEU A 111 -5.20 -7.88 6.70
C LEU A 111 -6.19 -7.15 7.60
N ASN A 112 -5.77 -6.79 8.83
CA ASN A 112 -6.68 -6.12 9.75
C ASN A 112 -7.09 -4.73 9.23
N PRO A 113 -8.35 -4.32 9.47
CA PRO A 113 -8.82 -3.01 9.07
C PRO A 113 -8.01 -1.87 9.71
N THR A 114 -7.72 -0.83 8.92
CA THR A 114 -6.94 0.34 9.31
C THR A 114 -7.39 1.57 8.54
N LEU A 115 -6.79 2.75 8.82
CA LEU A 115 -6.99 3.93 7.99
C LEU A 115 -6.72 3.58 6.52
N THR A 116 -7.74 3.74 5.69
CA THR A 116 -7.69 3.43 4.26
C THR A 116 -8.01 4.66 3.44
N VAL A 117 -7.20 4.91 2.42
CA VAL A 117 -7.36 6.02 1.49
C VAL A 117 -7.53 5.47 0.08
N GLN A 118 -8.60 5.87 -0.60
CA GLN A 118 -8.77 5.60 -2.02
C GLN A 118 -7.92 6.60 -2.82
N THR A 119 -7.12 6.09 -3.76
CA THR A 119 -6.32 6.91 -4.65
C THR A 119 -7.16 7.50 -5.79
N TRP A 120 -6.64 8.51 -6.48
CA TRP A 120 -7.30 9.13 -7.62
C TRP A 120 -7.63 8.15 -8.77
N SER A 121 -6.84 7.08 -8.91
CA SER A 121 -6.99 6.02 -9.92
C SER A 121 -7.92 4.88 -9.48
N GLY A 122 -8.43 4.93 -8.23
CA GLY A 122 -9.30 3.89 -7.67
C GLY A 122 -8.58 2.84 -6.83
N GLY A 123 -7.25 2.85 -6.78
CA GLY A 123 -6.44 2.03 -5.88
C GLY A 123 -6.64 2.40 -4.41
N LYS A 124 -5.86 1.79 -3.52
CA LYS A 124 -5.97 2.01 -2.08
C LYS A 124 -4.59 2.13 -1.43
N HIS A 125 -4.48 2.98 -0.43
CA HIS A 125 -3.40 3.00 0.53
C HIS A 125 -3.93 2.46 1.86
N LEU A 126 -3.32 1.41 2.41
CA LEU A 126 -3.58 0.88 3.75
C LEU A 126 -2.46 1.32 4.68
N TYR A 127 -2.79 2.06 5.74
CA TYR A 127 -1.82 2.68 6.64
C TYR A 127 -1.64 1.82 7.90
N TYR A 128 -0.43 1.34 8.16
CA TYR A 128 -0.15 0.52 9.34
C TYR A 128 0.97 1.12 10.20
N LYS A 129 0.85 0.94 11.52
CA LYS A 129 1.98 1.09 12.45
C LYS A 129 2.83 -0.17 12.40
N THR A 130 4.14 0.01 12.31
CA THR A 130 5.11 -1.07 12.33
C THR A 130 6.16 -0.82 13.41
N ASP A 131 6.49 -1.85 14.19
CA ASP A 131 7.47 -1.75 15.28
C ASP A 131 8.91 -1.79 14.73
N ALA A 132 9.12 -2.45 13.60
CA ALA A 132 10.41 -2.55 12.93
C ALA A 132 10.47 -1.63 11.70
N PRO A 133 11.64 -1.07 11.38
CA PRO A 133 11.86 -0.34 10.14
C PRO A 133 11.46 -1.18 8.93
N GLN A 134 10.79 -0.56 7.97
CA GLN A 134 10.38 -1.20 6.71
C GLN A 134 10.99 -0.46 5.53
N SER A 135 11.65 -1.17 4.64
CA SER A 135 12.14 -0.58 3.40
C SER A 135 11.02 -0.35 2.40
N ASN A 136 11.24 0.56 1.44
CA ASN A 136 10.37 0.64 0.27
C ASN A 136 10.55 -0.61 -0.59
N LYS A 137 9.44 -1.22 -1.02
CA LYS A 137 9.45 -2.38 -1.91
C LYS A 137 8.49 -2.08 -3.06
N VAL A 138 9.05 -1.96 -4.25
CA VAL A 138 8.26 -1.74 -5.48
C VAL A 138 7.92 -3.09 -6.08
N ALA A 139 6.67 -3.24 -6.51
CA ALA A 139 6.14 -4.47 -7.08
C ALA A 139 6.46 -5.71 -6.21
N LEU A 140 6.21 -5.58 -4.90
CA LEU A 140 6.32 -6.71 -3.97
C LEU A 140 5.44 -7.88 -4.45
N TRP A 141 4.23 -7.52 -4.88
CA TRP A 141 3.32 -8.36 -5.66
C TRP A 141 2.80 -7.54 -6.86
N PRO A 142 2.23 -8.16 -7.92
CA PRO A 142 1.66 -7.41 -9.02
C PRO A 142 0.64 -6.37 -8.53
N GLY A 143 0.95 -5.07 -8.71
CA GLY A 143 0.11 -3.97 -8.23
C GLY A 143 0.13 -3.72 -6.73
N ILE A 144 1.09 -4.28 -5.98
CA ILE A 144 1.29 -4.02 -4.54
C ILE A 144 2.69 -3.49 -4.30
N ASP A 145 2.76 -2.28 -3.76
CA ASP A 145 3.99 -1.64 -3.30
C ASP A 145 3.97 -1.47 -1.78
N ILE A 146 5.14 -1.49 -1.16
CA ILE A 146 5.33 -1.09 0.24
C ILE A 146 6.06 0.24 0.27
N ARG A 147 5.48 1.21 0.96
CA ARG A 147 6.10 2.51 1.25
C ARG A 147 6.51 2.54 2.71
N GLY A 148 7.80 2.41 2.95
CA GLY A 148 8.45 2.40 4.26
C GLY A 148 9.44 3.55 4.42
N ASP A 149 10.57 3.30 5.06
CA ASP A 149 11.58 4.32 5.38
C ASP A 149 12.13 5.01 4.13
N GLY A 150 12.18 6.34 4.18
CA GLY A 150 12.63 7.15 3.06
C GLY A 150 11.63 7.24 1.89
N GLY A 151 10.45 6.63 2.02
CA GLY A 151 9.36 6.72 1.06
C GLY A 151 8.35 7.81 1.39
N TYR A 152 7.36 7.97 0.53
CA TYR A 152 6.19 8.81 0.76
C TYR A 152 4.99 8.32 -0.04
N ILE A 153 3.83 8.79 0.36
CA ILE A 153 2.57 8.62 -0.36
C ILE A 153 1.89 9.97 -0.57
N VAL A 154 1.02 10.01 -1.56
CA VAL A 154 0.11 11.15 -1.75
C VAL A 154 -1.00 11.07 -0.71
N ALA A 155 -1.16 12.12 0.06
CA ALA A 155 -2.08 12.18 1.20
C ALA A 155 -3.55 12.37 0.79
N PRO A 156 -4.51 11.98 1.65
CA PRO A 156 -5.91 12.33 1.47
C PRO A 156 -6.09 13.86 1.42
N GLY A 157 -6.99 14.31 0.57
CA GLY A 157 -7.21 15.72 0.26
C GLY A 157 -6.51 16.17 -1.01
N SER A 158 -5.39 15.53 -1.40
CA SER A 158 -4.68 15.82 -2.65
C SER A 158 -5.53 15.50 -3.88
N ILE A 159 -5.31 16.25 -4.97
CA ILE A 159 -6.10 16.15 -6.20
C ILE A 159 -5.16 15.89 -7.38
N ILE A 160 -5.38 14.78 -8.09
CA ILE A 160 -4.67 14.41 -9.32
C ILE A 160 -5.70 14.23 -10.43
N GLN A 161 -5.47 14.88 -11.58
CA GLN A 161 -6.38 14.83 -12.74
C GLN A 161 -7.85 15.14 -12.36
N GLY A 162 -8.06 16.10 -11.44
CA GLY A 162 -9.38 16.46 -10.96
C GLY A 162 -10.04 15.47 -10.00
N ARG A 163 -9.36 14.39 -9.62
CA ARG A 163 -9.86 13.37 -8.70
C ARG A 163 -9.10 13.40 -7.38
N PRO A 164 -9.80 13.45 -6.25
CA PRO A 164 -9.16 13.52 -4.95
C PRO A 164 -8.75 12.14 -4.42
N TYR A 165 -7.71 12.14 -3.57
CA TYR A 165 -7.44 11.06 -2.64
C TYR A 165 -8.40 11.18 -1.45
N ARG A 166 -9.16 10.13 -1.15
CA ARG A 166 -10.23 10.16 -0.15
C ARG A 166 -10.05 9.09 0.91
N ILE A 167 -10.26 9.46 2.16
CA ILE A 167 -10.43 8.47 3.23
C ILE A 167 -11.72 7.71 2.94
N ILE A 168 -11.67 6.39 3.00
CA ILE A 168 -12.82 5.50 2.83
C ILE A 168 -13.00 4.62 4.06
N GLY A 169 -14.24 4.16 4.26
CA GLY A 169 -14.60 3.39 5.46
C GLY A 169 -14.80 4.30 6.68
N ASN A 170 -14.79 3.68 7.85
CA ASN A 170 -15.10 4.30 9.14
C ASN A 170 -13.93 4.25 10.14
N ILE A 171 -12.74 3.86 9.69
CA ILE A 171 -11.54 3.78 10.52
C ILE A 171 -10.63 4.95 10.20
N PHE A 172 -10.48 5.87 11.16
CA PHE A 172 -9.69 7.11 11.05
C PHE A 172 -8.37 7.03 11.82
N LYS A 173 -7.99 5.83 12.26
CA LYS A 173 -6.79 5.57 13.04
C LYS A 173 -5.87 4.65 12.25
N VAL A 174 -4.56 4.90 12.35
CA VAL A 174 -3.54 3.99 11.86
C VAL A 174 -3.37 2.88 12.88
N GLU A 175 -3.77 1.67 12.54
CA GLU A 175 -3.71 0.52 13.43
C GLU A 175 -2.38 -0.22 13.30
N PRO A 176 -1.92 -0.91 14.35
CA PRO A 176 -0.81 -1.86 14.23
C PRO A 176 -1.17 -2.96 13.23
N GLY A 177 -0.22 -3.35 12.38
CA GLY A 177 -0.41 -4.49 11.49
C GLY A 177 -0.54 -5.80 12.29
N ASN A 178 -1.52 -6.63 11.93
CA ASN A 178 -1.67 -7.99 12.47
C ASN A 178 -0.56 -8.92 11.95
N ASP A 179 -0.62 -10.20 12.28
CA ASP A 179 0.41 -11.15 11.87
C ASP A 179 0.44 -11.34 10.35
N ALA A 180 -0.71 -11.28 9.65
CA ALA A 180 -0.76 -11.31 8.19
C ALA A 180 0.02 -10.13 7.56
N VAL A 181 -0.19 -8.90 8.06
CA VAL A 181 0.58 -7.72 7.65
C VAL A 181 2.06 -7.91 7.93
N LYS A 182 2.43 -8.42 9.11
CA LYS A 182 3.84 -8.65 9.48
C LYS A 182 4.51 -9.67 8.58
N GLU A 183 3.83 -10.76 8.23
CA GLU A 183 4.37 -11.78 7.32
C GLU A 183 4.55 -11.21 5.90
N LEU A 184 3.56 -10.48 5.37
CA LEU A 184 3.68 -9.79 4.09
C LEU A 184 4.88 -8.84 4.05
N LEU A 185 5.10 -8.08 5.13
CA LEU A 185 6.19 -7.12 5.22
C LEU A 185 7.59 -7.76 5.32
N LYS A 186 7.70 -9.05 5.65
CA LYS A 186 8.96 -9.80 5.62
C LYS A 186 9.37 -10.22 4.21
N GLU A 187 8.43 -10.27 3.26
CA GLU A 187 8.76 -10.62 1.89
C GLU A 187 9.73 -9.61 1.26
N GLU A 188 10.59 -10.10 0.40
CA GLU A 188 11.48 -9.25 -0.39
C GLU A 188 10.92 -9.07 -1.80
N SER A 189 11.04 -7.85 -2.35
CA SER A 189 10.65 -7.58 -3.73
C SER A 189 11.50 -8.42 -4.69
N THR A 190 10.82 -9.17 -5.55
CA THR A 190 11.46 -9.99 -6.59
C THR A 190 11.79 -9.17 -7.85
N TYR A 191 11.32 -7.91 -7.92
CA TYR A 191 11.62 -7.01 -9.04
C TYR A 191 12.89 -6.21 -8.78
N ILE A 192 14.00 -6.63 -9.39
CA ILE A 192 15.19 -5.80 -9.53
C ILE A 192 15.03 -4.99 -10.82
N ASN A 193 14.88 -3.66 -10.68
CA ASN A 193 14.99 -2.62 -11.71
C ASN A 193 15.18 -3.13 -13.16
N GLY A 194 14.08 -3.36 -13.91
CA GLY A 194 14.08 -3.40 -15.37
C GLY A 194 14.93 -4.46 -16.07
N SER A 195 15.54 -5.38 -15.35
CA SER A 195 16.27 -6.51 -15.90
C SER A 195 15.40 -7.77 -15.78
N GLU A 196 15.39 -8.59 -16.85
CA GLU A 196 14.84 -9.94 -16.77
C GLU A 196 15.45 -10.68 -15.57
N PRO A 197 14.65 -11.44 -14.80
CA PRO A 197 15.17 -12.19 -13.66
C PRO A 197 16.30 -13.10 -14.12
N PRO A 198 17.42 -13.18 -13.37
CA PRO A 198 18.52 -14.06 -13.72
C PRO A 198 18.01 -15.49 -13.84
N PRO A 199 18.45 -16.24 -14.84
CA PRO A 199 18.04 -17.63 -15.00
C PRO A 199 18.43 -18.44 -13.76
N GLY A 200 17.42 -18.97 -13.04
CA GLY A 200 17.59 -19.77 -11.83
C GLY A 200 17.05 -19.17 -10.52
N THR A 201 16.57 -17.91 -10.50
CA THR A 201 15.94 -17.30 -9.30
C THR A 201 14.41 -17.27 -9.37
N SER A 202 13.82 -18.07 -10.25
CA SER A 202 12.40 -18.04 -10.64
C SER A 202 11.42 -18.67 -9.63
N ASP A 203 11.83 -19.00 -8.41
CA ASP A 203 10.93 -19.65 -7.45
C ASP A 203 9.90 -18.70 -6.81
N LYS A 204 9.98 -17.37 -7.03
CA LYS A 204 9.09 -16.38 -6.40
C LYS A 204 8.17 -15.61 -7.35
N LEU A 205 8.45 -15.57 -8.64
CA LEU A 205 7.52 -15.09 -9.67
C LEU A 205 7.11 -16.26 -10.54
N ILE A 206 5.98 -16.86 -10.20
CA ILE A 206 5.48 -17.99 -10.95
C ILE A 206 4.81 -17.44 -12.21
N PRO A 207 5.41 -17.62 -13.41
CA PRO A 207 4.75 -17.27 -14.66
C PRO A 207 3.38 -17.96 -14.75
N GLN A 208 2.46 -17.31 -15.44
CA GLN A 208 1.16 -17.90 -15.71
C GLN A 208 1.38 -19.25 -16.41
N GLY A 209 1.08 -20.35 -15.71
CA GLY A 209 1.37 -21.74 -16.13
C GLY A 209 2.28 -22.54 -15.19
N GLN A 210 3.06 -21.89 -14.33
CA GLN A 210 3.92 -22.59 -13.33
C GLN A 210 3.40 -22.41 -11.88
N ARG A 211 2.28 -21.70 -11.71
CA ARG A 211 1.65 -21.48 -10.39
C ARG A 211 1.22 -22.79 -9.72
N THR A 212 0.90 -23.80 -10.52
CA THR A 212 0.52 -25.14 -10.05
C THR A 212 1.67 -25.82 -9.29
N ASP A 213 2.89 -25.77 -9.82
CA ASP A 213 4.05 -26.41 -9.20
C ASP A 213 4.45 -25.72 -7.89
N TYR A 214 4.33 -24.39 -7.83
CA TYR A 214 4.56 -23.64 -6.60
C TYR A 214 3.52 -23.98 -5.52
N LEU A 215 2.25 -23.99 -5.87
CA LEU A 215 1.17 -24.35 -4.96
C LEU A 215 1.27 -25.80 -4.49
N ILE A 216 1.66 -26.74 -5.35
CA ILE A 216 1.94 -28.13 -4.98
C ILE A 216 3.12 -28.22 -4.01
N LYS A 217 4.18 -27.45 -4.24
CA LYS A 217 5.35 -27.37 -3.37
C LYS A 217 5.01 -26.76 -2.00
N GLN A 218 4.17 -25.70 -1.99
CA GLN A 218 3.62 -25.11 -0.77
C GLN A 218 2.67 -26.07 -0.04
N CYS A 219 1.84 -26.84 -0.75
CA CYS A 219 1.02 -27.90 -0.15
C CYS A 219 1.88 -28.98 0.51
N GLY A 220 3.02 -29.33 -0.07
CA GLY A 220 3.99 -30.27 0.54
C GLY A 220 4.55 -29.74 1.87
N THR A 221 4.84 -28.42 1.95
CA THR A 221 5.30 -27.75 3.17
C THR A 221 4.17 -27.57 4.19
N LEU A 222 2.91 -27.51 3.74
CA LEU A 222 1.72 -27.38 4.59
C LEU A 222 1.35 -28.68 5.32
N CYS A 223 1.84 -29.82 4.84
CA CYS A 223 1.62 -31.12 5.48
C CYS A 223 2.56 -31.40 6.66
N ASP A 224 3.43 -30.44 7.03
CA ASP A 224 4.33 -30.55 8.19
C ASP A 224 3.66 -30.33 9.57
N GLY A 225 2.34 -30.11 9.58
CA GLY A 225 1.55 -29.97 10.80
C GLY A 225 1.53 -28.55 11.41
N THR A 226 2.11 -27.54 10.75
CA THR A 226 2.22 -26.16 11.29
C THR A 226 1.00 -25.28 10.97
N ARG A 227 0.10 -25.68 10.07
CA ARG A 227 -1.09 -24.90 9.68
C ARG A 227 -2.40 -25.62 9.96
N SER A 228 -3.47 -24.85 10.20
CA SER A 228 -4.78 -25.41 10.49
C SER A 228 -5.36 -26.16 9.29
N LYS A 229 -6.17 -27.20 9.57
CA LYS A 229 -6.89 -27.96 8.52
C LYS A 229 -7.76 -27.06 7.63
N GLU A 230 -8.23 -25.94 8.16
CA GLU A 230 -9.08 -24.97 7.45
C GLU A 230 -8.27 -24.19 6.41
N THR A 231 -7.07 -23.75 6.75
CA THR A 231 -6.13 -23.10 5.82
C THR A 231 -5.75 -24.02 4.66
N ILE A 232 -5.54 -25.33 4.96
CA ILE A 232 -5.23 -26.33 3.92
C ILE A 232 -6.43 -26.53 2.99
N LYS A 233 -7.67 -26.60 3.52
CA LYS A 233 -8.90 -26.69 2.72
C LYS A 233 -9.11 -25.51 1.80
N GLN A 234 -8.86 -24.29 2.31
CA GLN A 234 -8.98 -23.04 1.52
C GLN A 234 -7.96 -23.01 0.38
N LEU A 235 -6.70 -23.40 0.64
CA LEU A 235 -5.67 -23.52 -0.39
C LEU A 235 -6.05 -24.58 -1.46
N ILE A 236 -6.58 -25.74 -1.05
CA ILE A 236 -7.06 -26.76 -1.96
C ILE A 236 -8.25 -26.25 -2.79
N ALA A 237 -9.15 -25.48 -2.20
CA ALA A 237 -10.29 -24.87 -2.90
C ALA A 237 -9.83 -23.85 -3.96
N VAL A 238 -8.82 -23.05 -3.65
CA VAL A 238 -8.20 -22.10 -4.62
C VAL A 238 -7.52 -22.86 -5.76
N ILE A 239 -6.76 -23.89 -5.45
CA ILE A 239 -6.13 -24.76 -6.45
C ILE A 239 -7.21 -25.36 -7.38
N ASN A 240 -8.29 -25.89 -6.81
CA ASN A 240 -9.36 -26.50 -7.58
C ASN A 240 -10.17 -25.51 -8.42
N ASN A 241 -10.40 -24.29 -7.91
CA ASN A 241 -11.21 -23.29 -8.62
C ASN A 241 -10.41 -22.47 -9.64
N THR A 242 -9.11 -22.28 -9.43
CA THR A 242 -8.28 -21.40 -10.27
C THR A 242 -7.45 -22.19 -11.28
N ILE A 243 -7.11 -23.44 -10.98
CA ILE A 243 -6.15 -24.23 -11.77
C ILE A 243 -6.81 -25.43 -12.48
N LEU A 244 -7.88 -25.99 -11.94
CA LEU A 244 -8.53 -27.19 -12.46
C LEU A 244 -9.73 -27.02 -13.42
N PRO A 245 -10.16 -25.85 -13.91
CA PRO A 245 -11.07 -25.81 -15.06
C PRO A 245 -10.46 -26.43 -16.32
N CYS A 246 -9.12 -26.57 -16.37
CA CYS A 246 -8.40 -27.14 -17.53
C CYS A 246 -8.15 -28.66 -17.45
N PHE A 247 -8.45 -29.30 -16.33
CA PHE A 247 -8.28 -30.75 -16.13
C PHE A 247 -9.60 -31.40 -15.70
N ARG A 248 -10.65 -31.29 -16.51
CA ARG A 248 -11.65 -32.36 -16.48
C ARG A 248 -11.07 -33.53 -17.25
N LEU A 249 -10.62 -34.51 -16.50
CA LEU A 249 -10.37 -35.83 -17.05
C LEU A 249 -11.68 -36.36 -17.66
N SER A 250 -11.62 -36.59 -18.97
CA SER A 250 -12.59 -37.40 -19.70
C SER A 250 -12.67 -38.80 -19.14
#